data_e323d7dd6e8782ac63361b7be44aa149
#
_entry.id   e323d7dd6e8782ac63361b7be44aa149
#
_cell.length_a   1.000
_cell.length_b   1.000
_cell.length_c   1.000
_cell.angle_alpha   90.00
_cell.angle_beta   90.00
_cell.angle_gamma   90.00
#
_symmetry.space_group_name_H-M   'P 1'
#
loop_
_entity.id
_entity.type
_entity.pdbx_description
1 polymer ?
#
loop_
_entity_poly.entity_id
_entity_poly.type
_entity_poly.pdbx_seq_one_letter_code
_entity_poly.pdbx_strand_id
1 'polypeptide(L)'
;DIRSFLIGVLGTMLTFVLIGADELETKDGNLGDIVVNSITIKDDGHGGFITAYNQDQRRTLYLGTGKDENGYVQTYNKHEEPTAYIGSNRDMDGVIVLNDRYGSLGYTRTGKEWR
;
A
#
# COMPACT_ATOMS: atom_id res chain seq x y z
N ASP A 1 2.68 53.81 -13.04
CA ASP A 1 4.01 53.69 -12.40
C ASP A 1 4.57 52.28 -12.54
N ILE A 2 5.73 52.17 -13.12
CA ILE A 2 6.43 50.90 -13.40
C ILE A 2 6.70 50.13 -12.09
N ARG A 3 7.00 50.80 -11.01
CA ARG A 3 7.26 50.17 -9.70
C ARG A 3 6.03 49.50 -9.13
N SER A 4 4.87 50.15 -9.18
CA SER A 4 3.61 49.58 -8.73
C SER A 4 3.19 48.39 -9.60
N PHE A 5 3.41 48.46 -10.89
CA PHE A 5 3.16 47.36 -11.83
C PHE A 5 4.00 46.13 -11.52
N LEU A 6 5.31 46.30 -11.31
CA LEU A 6 6.23 45.19 -10.98
C LEU A 6 5.90 44.52 -9.63
N ILE A 7 5.52 45.29 -8.62
CA ILE A 7 5.11 44.77 -7.32
C ILE A 7 3.82 43.93 -7.46
N GLY A 8 2.85 44.40 -8.24
CA GLY A 8 1.61 43.68 -8.49
C GLY A 8 1.85 42.34 -9.21
N VAL A 9 2.69 42.32 -10.24
CA VAL A 9 3.04 41.08 -10.98
C VAL A 9 3.74 40.07 -10.09
N LEU A 10 4.75 40.49 -9.31
CA LEU A 10 5.47 39.61 -8.38
C LEU A 10 4.55 39.05 -7.28
N GLY A 11 3.66 39.87 -6.71
CA GLY A 11 2.70 39.42 -5.72
C GLY A 11 1.72 38.39 -6.27
N THR A 12 1.22 38.56 -7.49
CA THR A 12 0.33 37.61 -8.17
C THR A 12 1.02 36.29 -8.45
N MET A 13 2.25 36.32 -8.97
CA MET A 13 3.03 35.09 -9.23
C MET A 13 3.30 34.31 -7.94
N LEU A 14 3.66 34.98 -6.85
CA LEU A 14 3.88 34.33 -5.56
C LEU A 14 2.61 33.68 -5.02
N THR A 15 1.45 34.33 -5.16
CA THR A 15 0.17 33.77 -4.76
C THR A 15 -0.17 32.50 -5.54
N PHE A 16 0.05 32.46 -6.85
CA PHE A 16 -0.16 31.26 -7.67
C PHE A 16 0.74 30.10 -7.25
N VAL A 17 2.01 30.34 -6.96
CA VAL A 17 2.94 29.31 -6.50
C VAL A 17 2.52 28.72 -5.16
N LEU A 18 2.09 29.54 -4.20
CA LEU A 18 1.62 29.09 -2.88
C LEU A 18 0.32 28.27 -2.97
N ILE A 19 -0.65 28.68 -3.78
CA ILE A 19 -1.90 27.94 -4.00
C ILE A 19 -1.62 26.60 -4.68
N GLY A 20 -0.74 26.55 -5.67
CA GLY A 20 -0.35 25.32 -6.35
C GLY A 20 0.34 24.34 -5.41
N ALA A 21 1.22 24.81 -4.50
CA ALA A 21 1.87 23.94 -3.51
C ALA A 21 0.88 23.37 -2.50
N ASP A 22 -0.06 24.17 -1.98
CA ASP A 22 -1.09 23.71 -1.05
C ASP A 22 -2.04 22.67 -1.69
N GLU A 23 -2.41 22.86 -2.95
CA GLU A 23 -3.24 21.88 -3.68
C GLU A 23 -2.54 20.53 -3.87
N LEU A 24 -1.22 20.50 -3.99
CA LEU A 24 -0.44 19.27 -4.12
C LEU A 24 -0.30 18.52 -2.78
N GLU A 25 -0.30 19.21 -1.65
CA GLU A 25 -0.16 18.60 -0.31
C GLU A 25 -1.47 18.08 0.27
N THR A 26 -2.62 18.63 -0.12
CA THR A 26 -3.91 18.35 0.52
C THR A 26 -4.83 17.41 -0.25
N LYS A 27 -4.53 17.06 -1.48
CA LYS A 27 -5.32 16.07 -2.22
C LYS A 27 -4.87 14.67 -1.87
N ASP A 28 -5.66 13.99 -1.04
CA ASP A 28 -5.79 12.53 -1.13
C ASP A 28 -6.03 12.22 -2.61
N GLY A 29 -4.95 11.83 -3.30
CA GLY A 29 -5.02 11.61 -4.73
C GLY A 29 -5.79 10.35 -5.05
N ASN A 30 -7.10 10.45 -5.14
CA ASN A 30 -7.83 9.46 -5.91
C ASN A 30 -7.44 9.64 -7.38
N LEU A 31 -6.43 8.90 -7.80
CA LEU A 31 -5.89 8.97 -9.15
C LEU A 31 -6.75 8.17 -10.15
N GLY A 32 -7.82 7.51 -9.69
CA GLY A 32 -8.59 6.59 -10.52
C GLY A 32 -7.76 5.39 -10.96
N ASP A 33 -7.92 4.96 -12.19
CA ASP A 33 -7.13 3.87 -12.76
C ASP A 33 -5.71 4.33 -13.08
N ILE A 34 -4.72 3.58 -12.64
CA ILE A 34 -3.31 3.84 -12.90
C ILE A 34 -2.84 2.82 -13.96
N VAL A 35 -2.38 3.33 -15.11
CA VAL A 35 -1.79 2.51 -16.18
C VAL A 35 -0.31 2.86 -16.27
N VAL A 36 0.54 1.94 -15.88
CA VAL A 36 2.00 2.13 -15.84
C VAL A 36 2.71 0.85 -16.31
N ASN A 37 3.95 0.97 -16.76
CA ASN A 37 4.75 -0.19 -17.16
C ASN A 37 5.28 -1.00 -15.97
N SER A 38 5.51 -0.35 -14.83
CA SER A 38 5.99 -1.02 -13.63
C SER A 38 5.70 -0.20 -12.38
N ILE A 39 5.58 -0.89 -11.24
CA ILE A 39 5.47 -0.27 -9.92
C ILE A 39 6.56 -0.86 -9.03
N THR A 40 7.36 0.00 -8.41
CA THR A 40 8.34 -0.37 -7.39
C THR A 40 7.89 0.20 -6.05
N ILE A 41 7.64 -0.66 -5.07
CA ILE A 41 7.26 -0.26 -3.73
C ILE A 41 8.50 -0.34 -2.84
N LYS A 42 8.95 0.80 -2.37
CA LYS A 42 10.14 0.92 -1.51
C LYS A 42 9.77 0.90 -0.04
N ASP A 43 10.75 0.59 0.79
CA ASP A 43 10.65 0.72 2.24
C ASP A 43 10.48 2.19 2.64
N ASP A 44 9.50 2.45 3.51
CA ASP A 44 9.24 3.76 4.13
C ASP A 44 9.66 3.81 5.61
N GLY A 45 10.39 2.80 6.08
CA GLY A 45 10.74 2.57 7.49
C GLY A 45 9.90 1.46 8.14
N HIS A 46 8.86 0.97 7.45
CA HIS A 46 7.96 -0.09 7.93
C HIS A 46 7.82 -1.24 6.92
N GLY A 47 8.57 -1.19 5.83
CA GLY A 47 8.47 -2.08 4.69
C GLY A 47 7.44 -1.62 3.65
N GLY A 48 7.73 -1.83 2.37
CA GLY A 48 6.80 -1.49 1.29
C GLY A 48 5.61 -2.46 1.25
N PHE A 49 4.42 -1.97 0.96
CA PHE A 49 3.21 -2.80 0.89
C PHE A 49 2.13 -2.22 -0.01
N ILE A 50 1.19 -3.08 -0.38
CA ILE A 50 -0.06 -2.74 -1.07
C ILE A 50 -1.22 -3.33 -0.27
N THR A 51 -2.27 -2.55 -0.05
CA THR A 51 -3.51 -3.01 0.59
C THR A 51 -4.71 -2.73 -0.29
N ALA A 52 -5.71 -3.60 -0.23
CA ALA A 52 -7.00 -3.36 -0.84
C ALA A 52 -8.11 -3.44 0.22
N TYR A 53 -9.15 -2.64 0.03
CA TYR A 53 -10.31 -2.56 0.91
C TYR A 53 -11.60 -2.77 0.11
N ASN A 54 -12.61 -3.36 0.75
CA ASN A 54 -13.94 -3.50 0.15
C ASN A 54 -14.80 -2.25 0.42
N GLN A 55 -16.06 -2.26 -0.02
CA GLN A 55 -16.99 -1.14 0.16
C GLN A 55 -17.25 -0.82 1.63
N ASP A 56 -17.17 -1.80 2.53
CA ASP A 56 -17.35 -1.63 3.98
C ASP A 56 -16.08 -1.17 4.70
N GLN A 57 -15.05 -0.74 3.94
CA GLN A 57 -13.76 -0.27 4.46
C GLN A 57 -13.01 -1.35 5.25
N ARG A 58 -13.28 -2.62 4.98
CA ARG A 58 -12.55 -3.75 5.55
C ARG A 58 -11.47 -4.20 4.59
N ARG A 59 -10.29 -4.48 5.13
CA ARG A 59 -9.16 -4.94 4.34
C ARG A 59 -9.42 -6.34 3.78
N THR A 60 -9.16 -6.51 2.48
CA THR A 60 -9.33 -7.78 1.77
C THR A 60 -8.02 -8.37 1.26
N LEU A 61 -6.99 -7.54 1.13
CA LEU A 61 -5.68 -7.96 0.64
C LEU A 61 -4.56 -7.18 1.35
N TYR A 62 -3.50 -7.88 1.69
CA TYR A 62 -2.20 -7.31 1.99
C TYR A 62 -1.14 -8.01 1.12
N LEU A 63 -0.28 -7.24 0.49
CA LEU A 63 0.88 -7.72 -0.26
C LEU A 63 2.06 -6.85 0.10
N GLY A 64 3.11 -7.42 0.65
CA GLY A 64 4.28 -6.64 1.01
C GLY A 64 5.14 -7.26 2.08
N THR A 65 5.85 -6.41 2.81
CA THR A 65 6.80 -6.78 3.84
C THR A 65 6.13 -6.78 5.22
N GLY A 66 6.38 -7.84 6.00
CA GLY A 66 5.89 -7.98 7.36
C GLY A 66 6.87 -7.48 8.41
N LYS A 67 6.50 -7.60 9.68
CA LYS A 67 7.32 -7.17 10.83
C LYS A 67 8.64 -7.92 10.97
N ASP A 68 8.69 -9.14 10.43
CA ASP A 68 9.87 -10.01 10.39
C ASP A 68 10.75 -9.76 9.16
N GLU A 69 10.45 -8.71 8.38
CA GLU A 69 11.13 -8.32 7.14
C GLU A 69 10.97 -9.31 5.98
N ASN A 70 10.11 -10.30 6.13
CA ASN A 70 9.77 -11.24 5.06
C ASN A 70 8.60 -10.75 4.22
N GLY A 71 8.62 -11.04 2.93
CA GLY A 71 7.50 -10.76 2.03
C GLY A 71 6.38 -11.78 2.20
N TYR A 72 5.13 -11.33 2.09
CA TYR A 72 3.98 -12.22 2.08
C TYR A 72 2.78 -11.60 1.35
N VAL A 73 1.87 -12.47 0.97
CA VAL A 73 0.53 -12.13 0.48
C VAL A 73 -0.48 -12.72 1.44
N GLN A 74 -1.43 -11.92 1.87
CA GLN A 74 -2.51 -12.38 2.73
C GLN A 74 -3.85 -11.88 2.20
N THR A 75 -4.80 -12.80 2.09
CA THR A 75 -6.18 -12.48 1.74
C THR A 75 -7.07 -12.56 2.96
N TYR A 76 -8.13 -11.77 2.95
CA TYR A 76 -9.16 -11.73 3.99
C TYR A 76 -10.52 -11.88 3.33
N ASN A 77 -11.46 -12.52 4.00
CA ASN A 77 -12.85 -12.50 3.54
C ASN A 77 -13.53 -11.16 3.88
N LYS A 78 -14.80 -11.02 3.51
CA LYS A 78 -15.55 -9.77 3.75
C LYS A 78 -15.69 -9.38 5.23
N HIS A 79 -15.40 -10.29 6.16
CA HIS A 79 -15.43 -10.05 7.61
C HIS A 79 -14.05 -9.79 8.20
N GLU A 80 -13.03 -9.59 7.34
CA GLU A 80 -11.61 -9.41 7.72
C GLU A 80 -10.97 -10.65 8.40
N GLU A 81 -11.58 -11.82 8.25
CA GLU A 81 -10.93 -13.06 8.69
C GLU A 81 -9.85 -13.47 7.67
N PRO A 82 -8.63 -13.81 8.11
CA PRO A 82 -7.57 -14.23 7.21
C PRO A 82 -7.90 -15.58 6.58
N THR A 83 -7.84 -15.68 5.26
CA THR A 83 -8.22 -16.88 4.51
C THR A 83 -7.05 -17.57 3.82
N ALA A 84 -6.05 -16.81 3.34
CA ALA A 84 -4.86 -17.38 2.73
C ALA A 84 -3.63 -16.57 3.12
N TYR A 85 -2.52 -17.28 3.33
CA TYR A 85 -1.20 -16.70 3.53
C TYR A 85 -0.21 -17.42 2.62
N ILE A 86 0.57 -16.66 1.87
CA ILE A 86 1.69 -17.13 1.06
C ILE A 86 2.90 -16.29 1.43
N GLY A 87 3.92 -16.90 2.02
CA GLY A 87 5.08 -16.15 2.50
C GLY A 87 6.14 -17.05 3.07
N SER A 88 6.88 -16.58 4.07
CA SER A 88 7.91 -17.35 4.74
C SER A 88 7.48 -17.68 6.18
N ASN A 89 7.95 -18.82 6.68
CA ASN A 89 7.78 -19.22 8.08
C ASN A 89 9.01 -18.78 8.93
N ARG A 90 9.03 -19.17 10.20
CA ARG A 90 10.14 -18.82 11.12
C ARG A 90 11.49 -19.40 10.70
N ASP A 91 11.49 -20.52 9.98
CA ASP A 91 12.70 -21.17 9.47
C ASP A 91 13.14 -20.60 8.12
N MET A 92 12.47 -19.54 7.63
CA MET A 92 12.72 -18.87 6.35
C MET A 92 12.32 -19.71 5.14
N ASP A 93 11.61 -20.81 5.33
CA ASP A 93 11.04 -21.60 4.23
C ASP A 93 9.75 -20.97 3.72
N GLY A 94 9.48 -21.11 2.43
CA GLY A 94 8.20 -20.72 1.85
C GLY A 94 7.07 -21.57 2.42
N VAL A 95 5.93 -20.93 2.69
CA VAL A 95 4.76 -21.61 3.24
C VAL A 95 3.48 -21.09 2.59
N ILE A 96 2.54 -22.01 2.37
CA ILE A 96 1.15 -21.70 2.00
C ILE A 96 0.26 -22.16 3.15
N VAL A 97 -0.60 -21.26 3.61
CA VAL A 97 -1.60 -21.53 4.64
C VAL A 97 -2.97 -21.17 4.10
N LEU A 98 -3.92 -22.08 4.23
CA LEU A 98 -5.32 -21.85 3.89
C LEU A 98 -6.15 -22.05 5.16
N ASN A 99 -6.96 -21.06 5.47
CA ASN A 99 -7.87 -21.07 6.60
C ASN A 99 -9.31 -21.23 6.14
N ASP A 100 -10.15 -21.67 7.04
CA ASP A 100 -11.60 -21.66 6.83
C ASP A 100 -12.18 -20.23 6.91
N ARG A 101 -13.49 -20.13 6.75
CA ARG A 101 -14.22 -18.84 6.79
C ARG A 101 -14.12 -18.10 8.13
N TYR A 102 -13.73 -18.77 9.18
CA TYR A 102 -13.59 -18.21 10.54
C TYR A 102 -12.13 -17.87 10.89
N GLY A 103 -11.20 -18.04 9.96
CA GLY A 103 -9.78 -17.81 10.19
C GLY A 103 -9.05 -18.98 10.86
N SER A 104 -9.72 -20.13 11.02
CA SER A 104 -9.10 -21.34 11.60
C SER A 104 -8.31 -22.09 10.55
N LEU A 105 -7.17 -22.67 10.96
CA LEU A 105 -6.30 -23.41 10.06
C LEU A 105 -7.01 -24.59 9.40
N GLY A 106 -7.02 -24.62 8.08
CA GLY A 106 -7.52 -25.73 7.28
C GLY A 106 -6.44 -26.57 6.62
N TYR A 107 -5.42 -25.91 6.05
CA TYR A 107 -4.34 -26.57 5.32
C TYR A 107 -3.06 -25.75 5.39
N THR A 108 -1.94 -26.43 5.49
CA THR A 108 -0.62 -25.78 5.41
C THR A 108 0.38 -26.69 4.66
N ARG A 109 1.27 -26.07 3.90
CA ARG A 109 2.38 -26.74 3.25
C ARG A 109 3.61 -25.84 3.22
N THR A 110 4.77 -26.42 3.53
CA THR A 110 6.06 -25.73 3.45
C THR A 110 6.85 -26.20 2.24
N GLY A 111 7.74 -25.33 1.75
CA GLY A 111 8.68 -25.64 0.67
C GLY A 111 9.91 -26.42 1.11
N LYS A 112 9.95 -26.85 2.36
CA LYS A 112 11.07 -27.66 2.87
C LYS A 112 11.08 -29.02 2.20
N GLU A 113 12.23 -29.40 1.64
CA GLU A 113 12.38 -30.74 1.06
C GLU A 113 12.29 -31.82 2.13
N TRP A 114 11.58 -32.88 1.79
CA TRP A 114 11.57 -34.09 2.56
C TRP A 114 12.89 -34.85 2.28
N ARG A 115 13.75 -34.87 3.26
CA ARG A 115 14.97 -35.66 3.23
C ARG A 115 14.85 -36.91 4.09
#